data_cba407f1e4e182e6d3e2c58bef10d02f
#
_entry.id   cba407f1e4e182e6d3e2c58bef10d02f
#
_cell.length_a   1.000
_cell.length_b   1.000
_cell.length_c   1.000
_cell.angle_alpha   90.00
_cell.angle_beta   90.00
_cell.angle_gamma   90.00
#
_symmetry.space_group_name_H-M   'P 1'
#
loop_
_entity.id
_entity.type
_entity.pdbx_description
1 polymer ?
#
loop_
_entity_poly.entity_id
_entity_poly.type
_entity_poly.pdbx_seq_one_letter_code
_entity_poly.pdbx_strand_id
1 'polypeptide(L)'
;TQRRSTPHLIEARDRVIKEGRLGKIGRVEICCYWGMGRAGNPPDVAPPDYLDYELWTGPAPLRPFNRRTHPRGWRAFMEYGNGIVGDMCIHMLDMVRWMLDLGWPAKISSSGGILVEKTSNANTTDTQTATFDFGDLQVVWNHRTYGESVDPEYPWSAIFYGDKGTLKASVFKYDFKPLGGGAALHGEPLFEYEKYPEDKTEKDLEKHCASAIRWHMQDFLKAIASRGRPVADIEQGCISSIASILANLSQQLGRSLSWDAAKGQVIGDDEANRLLRRPYRAPWVHPEPAQV
;
A
#
# COMPACT_ATOMS: atom_id res chain seq x y z
N THR A 1 1.05 4.68 7.22
CA THR A 1 -0.34 4.17 7.28
C THR A 1 -0.64 3.63 8.67
N GLN A 2 -1.91 3.32 8.95
CA GLN A 2 -2.39 2.77 10.24
C GLN A 2 -1.73 1.44 10.63
N ARG A 3 -1.03 0.75 9.73
CA ARG A 3 -0.30 -0.48 10.05
C ARG A 3 0.80 -0.25 11.09
N ARG A 4 1.35 0.95 11.15
CA ARG A 4 2.30 1.38 12.19
C ARG A 4 1.69 1.48 13.60
N SER A 5 0.36 1.47 13.70
CA SER A 5 -0.40 1.52 14.97
C SER A 5 -1.17 0.22 15.24
N THR A 6 -0.93 -0.85 14.47
CA THR A 6 -1.62 -2.13 14.62
C THR A 6 -0.99 -2.93 15.77
N PRO A 7 -1.73 -3.27 16.84
CA PRO A 7 -1.16 -3.85 18.07
C PRO A 7 -0.29 -5.08 17.84
N HIS A 8 -0.79 -6.09 17.12
CA HIS A 8 0.00 -7.32 16.85
C HIS A 8 1.20 -7.08 15.93
N LEU A 9 1.17 -6.06 15.06
CA LEU A 9 2.33 -5.69 14.24
C LEU A 9 3.38 -4.93 15.05
N ILE A 10 2.96 -4.15 16.05
CA ILE A 10 3.86 -3.54 17.04
C ILE A 10 4.55 -4.65 17.83
N GLU A 11 3.79 -5.64 18.32
CA GLU A 11 4.36 -6.80 19.02
C GLU A 11 5.35 -7.57 18.14
N ALA A 12 5.00 -7.87 16.88
CA ALA A 12 5.90 -8.53 15.93
C ALA A 12 7.21 -7.75 15.74
N ARG A 13 7.13 -6.42 15.56
CA ARG A 13 8.29 -5.55 15.46
C ARG A 13 9.17 -5.63 16.71
N ASP A 14 8.55 -5.49 17.87
CA ASP A 14 9.30 -5.40 19.13
C ASP A 14 9.93 -6.73 19.51
N ARG A 15 9.16 -7.86 19.44
CA ARG A 15 9.60 -9.19 19.89
C ARG A 15 10.36 -10.01 18.84
N VAL A 16 10.24 -9.70 17.55
CA VAL A 16 10.91 -10.48 16.49
C VAL A 16 12.02 -9.67 15.83
N ILE A 17 11.68 -8.47 15.34
CA ILE A 17 12.63 -7.63 14.59
C ILE A 17 13.67 -7.02 15.53
N LYS A 18 13.23 -6.27 16.56
CA LYS A 18 14.16 -5.56 17.47
C LYS A 18 14.99 -6.49 18.35
N GLU A 19 14.46 -7.67 18.70
CA GLU A 19 15.21 -8.70 19.40
C GLU A 19 16.18 -9.48 18.49
N GLY A 20 16.21 -9.17 17.19
CA GLY A 20 17.13 -9.80 16.24
C GLY A 20 16.87 -11.29 15.99
N ARG A 21 15.64 -11.76 16.23
CA ARG A 21 15.28 -13.19 16.10
C ARG A 21 15.30 -13.68 14.66
N LEU A 22 15.19 -12.78 13.68
CA LEU A 22 15.32 -13.12 12.26
C LEU A 22 16.78 -13.25 11.81
N GLY A 23 17.72 -12.67 12.56
CA GLY A 23 19.11 -12.55 12.12
C GLY A 23 19.24 -11.55 10.96
N LYS A 24 20.08 -11.85 9.97
CA LYS A 24 20.25 -11.01 8.78
C LYS A 24 19.08 -11.25 7.80
N ILE A 25 18.33 -10.21 7.50
CA ILE A 25 17.20 -10.26 6.57
C ILE A 25 17.70 -9.79 5.20
N GLY A 26 17.66 -10.66 4.18
CA GLY A 26 18.06 -10.32 2.82
C GLY A 26 16.87 -10.10 1.87
N ARG A 27 15.67 -10.59 2.26
CA ARG A 27 14.49 -10.53 1.41
C ARG A 27 13.21 -10.35 2.21
N VAL A 28 12.31 -9.51 1.71
CA VAL A 28 10.91 -9.44 2.15
C VAL A 28 10.01 -9.58 0.94
N GLU A 29 9.00 -10.42 1.03
CA GLU A 29 7.99 -10.60 -0.01
C GLU A 29 6.65 -10.03 0.46
N ILE A 30 6.14 -9.06 -0.27
CA ILE A 30 4.81 -8.47 -0.08
C ILE A 30 3.89 -9.07 -1.14
N CYS A 31 2.72 -9.52 -0.75
CA CYS A 31 1.72 -10.02 -1.69
C CYS A 31 0.34 -9.41 -1.46
N CYS A 32 -0.45 -9.40 -2.54
CA CYS A 32 -1.90 -9.19 -2.50
C CYS A 32 -2.53 -9.93 -3.70
N TYR A 33 -3.43 -10.84 -3.41
CA TYR A 33 -4.07 -11.67 -4.43
C TYR A 33 -5.59 -11.42 -4.52
N TRP A 34 -6.03 -10.22 -4.19
CA TRP A 34 -7.44 -9.83 -4.25
C TRP A 34 -7.83 -9.23 -5.60
N GLY A 35 -9.01 -9.58 -6.10
CA GLY A 35 -9.50 -9.21 -7.43
C GLY A 35 -9.90 -7.76 -7.60
N MET A 36 -10.14 -7.00 -6.55
CA MET A 36 -10.41 -5.55 -6.51
C MET A 36 -11.44 -5.03 -7.55
N GLY A 37 -12.43 -5.86 -7.92
CA GLY A 37 -13.58 -5.43 -8.72
C GLY A 37 -13.30 -5.06 -10.18
N ARG A 38 -12.30 -5.66 -10.81
CA ARG A 38 -11.92 -5.34 -12.22
C ARG A 38 -12.85 -5.93 -13.29
N ALA A 39 -13.58 -7.00 -12.98
CA ALA A 39 -14.34 -7.73 -13.98
C ALA A 39 -15.59 -6.97 -14.50
N GLY A 40 -15.90 -7.20 -15.79
CA GLY A 40 -17.10 -6.71 -16.47
C GLY A 40 -17.02 -5.25 -16.93
N ASN A 41 -18.03 -4.84 -17.70
CA ASN A 41 -18.19 -3.49 -18.25
C ASN A 41 -19.63 -3.01 -17.97
N PRO A 42 -19.90 -2.44 -16.78
CA PRO A 42 -21.21 -1.86 -16.53
C PRO A 42 -21.47 -0.72 -17.52
N PRO A 43 -22.75 -0.57 -18.01
CA PRO A 43 -23.08 0.50 -18.94
C PRO A 43 -22.90 1.88 -18.31
N ASP A 44 -22.58 2.84 -19.15
CA ASP A 44 -22.57 4.24 -18.76
C ASP A 44 -24.00 4.73 -18.55
N VAL A 45 -24.21 5.50 -17.49
CA VAL A 45 -25.50 6.05 -17.08
C VAL A 45 -25.32 7.48 -16.57
N ALA A 46 -26.41 8.21 -16.37
CA ALA A 46 -26.34 9.50 -15.70
C ALA A 46 -25.88 9.34 -14.24
N PRO A 47 -25.03 10.24 -13.73
CA PRO A 47 -24.71 10.26 -12.30
C PRO A 47 -25.99 10.43 -11.47
N PRO A 48 -26.05 9.82 -10.25
CA PRO A 48 -27.18 10.04 -9.35
C PRO A 48 -27.26 11.52 -8.91
N ASP A 49 -28.48 12.02 -8.68
CA ASP A 49 -28.72 13.42 -8.32
C ASP A 49 -28.03 13.87 -7.02
N TYR A 50 -27.70 12.93 -6.13
CA TYR A 50 -26.98 13.20 -4.89
C TYR A 50 -25.46 13.33 -5.07
N LEU A 51 -24.92 13.03 -6.26
CA LEU A 51 -23.49 13.01 -6.55
C LEU A 51 -23.11 14.14 -7.51
N ASP A 52 -22.37 15.13 -6.99
CA ASP A 52 -21.63 16.04 -7.85
C ASP A 52 -20.44 15.29 -8.48
N TYR A 53 -20.70 14.67 -9.63
CA TYR A 53 -19.72 13.81 -10.29
C TYR A 53 -18.52 14.59 -10.85
N GLU A 54 -18.69 15.85 -11.20
CA GLU A 54 -17.61 16.70 -11.67
C GLU A 54 -16.64 17.03 -10.51
N LEU A 55 -17.18 17.42 -9.37
CA LEU A 55 -16.38 17.67 -8.16
C LEU A 55 -15.73 16.37 -7.66
N TRP A 56 -16.45 15.24 -7.68
CA TRP A 56 -15.89 13.94 -7.30
C TRP A 56 -14.73 13.53 -8.21
N THR A 57 -14.81 13.76 -9.52
CA THR A 57 -13.74 13.49 -10.48
C THR A 57 -12.54 14.40 -10.27
N GLY A 58 -12.77 15.66 -9.86
CA GLY A 58 -11.72 16.63 -9.58
C GLY A 58 -10.79 16.85 -10.78
N PRO A 59 -9.47 16.89 -10.55
CA PRO A 59 -8.49 17.17 -11.61
C PRO A 59 -8.28 16.01 -12.60
N ALA A 60 -8.83 14.84 -12.33
CA ALA A 60 -8.71 13.69 -13.24
C ALA A 60 -9.51 13.90 -14.54
N PRO A 61 -9.18 13.21 -15.63
CA PRO A 61 -10.01 13.21 -16.83
C PRO A 61 -11.45 12.78 -16.53
N LEU A 62 -12.41 13.54 -17.01
CA LEU A 62 -13.83 13.22 -16.81
C LEU A 62 -14.22 12.04 -17.71
N ARG A 63 -14.47 10.88 -17.07
CA ARG A 63 -15.02 9.70 -17.75
C ARG A 63 -16.55 9.69 -17.67
N PRO A 64 -17.26 9.04 -18.59
CA PRO A 64 -18.67 8.73 -18.39
C PRO A 64 -18.89 8.01 -17.06
N PHE A 65 -19.96 8.39 -16.36
CA PHE A 65 -20.30 7.74 -15.09
C PHE A 65 -20.84 6.34 -15.33
N ASN A 66 -20.37 5.39 -14.56
CA ASN A 66 -20.96 4.06 -14.44
C ASN A 66 -20.74 3.53 -13.01
N ARG A 67 -21.37 2.39 -12.69
CA ARG A 67 -21.29 1.81 -11.34
C ARG A 67 -19.87 1.36 -10.93
N ARG A 68 -18.94 1.28 -11.87
CA ARG A 68 -17.55 0.98 -11.57
C ARG A 68 -16.80 2.21 -11.07
N THR A 69 -17.12 3.41 -11.55
CA THR A 69 -16.38 4.60 -11.12
C THR A 69 -16.66 4.98 -9.67
N HIS A 70 -17.90 4.80 -9.20
CA HIS A 70 -18.31 5.22 -7.85
C HIS A 70 -19.18 4.15 -7.16
N PRO A 71 -19.06 3.95 -5.84
CA PRO A 71 -18.15 4.62 -4.90
C PRO A 71 -16.79 3.91 -4.74
N ARG A 72 -16.63 2.66 -5.14
CA ARG A 72 -15.43 1.84 -4.88
C ARG A 72 -14.66 1.42 -6.12
N GLY A 73 -15.30 1.38 -7.26
CA GLY A 73 -14.75 0.82 -8.50
C GLY A 73 -13.72 1.71 -9.18
N TRP A 74 -13.52 2.94 -8.73
CA TRP A 74 -12.48 3.85 -9.21
C TRP A 74 -11.07 3.24 -9.19
N ARG A 75 -10.82 2.24 -8.34
CA ARG A 75 -9.57 1.48 -8.27
C ARG A 75 -9.20 0.76 -9.57
N ALA A 76 -10.18 0.56 -10.44
CA ALA A 76 -9.97 -0.02 -11.77
C ALA A 76 -9.30 0.93 -12.78
N PHE A 77 -9.18 2.22 -12.44
CA PHE A 77 -8.72 3.26 -13.35
C PHE A 77 -7.49 3.99 -12.81
N MET A 78 -6.42 4.01 -13.60
CA MET A 78 -5.17 4.69 -13.26
C MET A 78 -5.34 6.20 -13.10
N GLU A 79 -6.33 6.79 -13.75
CA GLU A 79 -6.65 8.23 -13.65
C GLU A 79 -7.15 8.62 -12.27
N TYR A 80 -7.81 7.69 -11.57
CA TYR A 80 -8.37 7.93 -10.24
C TYR A 80 -7.52 7.36 -9.09
N GLY A 81 -6.57 6.50 -9.40
CA GLY A 81 -5.73 5.83 -8.41
C GLY A 81 -4.32 5.53 -8.92
N ASN A 82 -3.66 4.60 -8.28
CA ASN A 82 -2.33 4.10 -8.67
C ASN A 82 -2.31 2.57 -8.79
N GLY A 83 -3.45 1.98 -9.20
CA GLY A 83 -3.58 0.53 -9.25
C GLY A 83 -3.45 -0.13 -7.87
N ILE A 84 -3.29 -1.44 -7.87
CA ILE A 84 -3.23 -2.23 -6.62
C ILE A 84 -1.90 -1.98 -5.87
N VAL A 85 -0.83 -1.67 -6.56
CA VAL A 85 0.44 -1.30 -5.90
C VAL A 85 0.28 -0.02 -5.08
N GLY A 86 -0.45 0.98 -5.57
CA GLY A 86 -0.73 2.21 -4.84
C GLY A 86 -1.79 2.08 -3.75
N ASP A 87 -2.68 1.08 -3.85
CA ASP A 87 -3.76 0.84 -2.89
C ASP A 87 -3.36 -0.17 -1.80
N MET A 88 -2.79 -1.30 -2.17
CA MET A 88 -2.51 -2.41 -1.25
C MET A 88 -1.03 -2.59 -0.91
N CYS A 89 -0.12 -2.44 -1.88
CA CYS A 89 1.30 -2.55 -1.60
C CYS A 89 1.76 -1.49 -0.61
N ILE A 90 1.29 -0.26 -0.77
CA ILE A 90 1.67 0.87 0.09
C ILE A 90 1.51 0.57 1.58
N HIS A 91 0.45 -0.13 1.99
CA HIS A 91 0.23 -0.48 3.39
C HIS A 91 1.29 -1.44 3.94
N MET A 92 1.65 -2.46 3.15
CA MET A 92 2.65 -3.44 3.56
C MET A 92 4.07 -2.91 3.39
N LEU A 93 4.36 -2.16 2.33
CA LEU A 93 5.66 -1.52 2.14
C LEU A 93 5.94 -0.51 3.25
N ASP A 94 4.95 0.29 3.65
CA ASP A 94 5.07 1.22 4.78
C ASP A 94 5.31 0.50 6.11
N MET A 95 4.63 -0.63 6.33
CA MET A 95 4.87 -1.50 7.49
C MET A 95 6.28 -2.07 7.48
N VAL A 96 6.74 -2.62 6.35
CA VAL A 96 8.10 -3.17 6.20
C VAL A 96 9.15 -2.10 6.46
N ARG A 97 8.99 -0.92 5.85
CA ARG A 97 9.89 0.22 6.07
C ARG A 97 9.94 0.63 7.55
N TRP A 98 8.81 0.70 8.22
CA TRP A 98 8.72 1.02 9.63
C TRP A 98 9.32 -0.05 10.54
N MET A 99 9.10 -1.33 10.24
CA MET A 99 9.64 -2.44 11.03
C MET A 99 11.18 -2.51 10.96
N LEU A 100 11.74 -2.23 9.78
CA LEU A 100 13.18 -2.35 9.50
C LEU A 100 13.90 -1.00 9.46
N ASP A 101 13.22 0.09 9.79
CA ASP A 101 13.75 1.47 9.79
C ASP A 101 14.38 1.86 8.43
N LEU A 102 13.66 1.55 7.31
CA LEU A 102 14.15 1.81 5.97
C LEU A 102 13.75 3.20 5.47
N GLY A 103 14.69 3.86 4.82
CA GLY A 103 14.47 5.12 4.09
C GLY A 103 13.90 4.91 2.68
N TRP A 104 14.50 5.57 1.70
CA TRP A 104 14.15 5.43 0.29
C TRP A 104 14.79 4.18 -0.32
N PRO A 105 14.07 3.45 -1.20
CA PRO A 105 14.74 2.47 -2.06
C PRO A 105 15.65 3.19 -3.04
N ALA A 106 16.84 2.66 -3.27
CA ALA A 106 17.81 3.23 -4.22
C ALA A 106 17.37 3.00 -5.67
N LYS A 107 16.69 1.87 -5.93
CA LYS A 107 16.27 1.46 -7.26
C LYS A 107 14.95 0.71 -7.20
N ILE A 108 14.08 0.99 -8.17
CA ILE A 108 12.80 0.30 -8.33
C ILE A 108 12.71 -0.28 -9.73
N SER A 109 12.29 -1.54 -9.84
CA SER A 109 11.98 -2.19 -11.12
C SER A 109 10.64 -2.90 -11.04
N SER A 110 9.87 -2.89 -12.12
CA SER A 110 8.54 -3.51 -12.14
C SER A 110 8.22 -4.06 -13.51
N SER A 111 7.47 -5.17 -13.51
CA SER A 111 6.93 -5.80 -14.72
C SER A 111 5.51 -6.32 -14.44
N GLY A 112 4.73 -6.49 -15.49
CA GLY A 112 3.35 -6.95 -15.43
C GLY A 112 2.49 -6.35 -16.52
N GLY A 113 1.17 -6.29 -16.28
CA GLY A 113 0.23 -5.77 -17.26
C GLY A 113 -1.19 -6.27 -17.01
N ILE A 114 -2.04 -6.11 -18.02
CA ILE A 114 -3.34 -6.75 -18.11
C ILE A 114 -3.14 -8.05 -18.90
N LEU A 115 -2.89 -9.14 -18.18
CA LEU A 115 -2.52 -10.42 -18.79
C LEU A 115 -3.72 -11.36 -18.99
N VAL A 116 -4.69 -11.33 -18.10
CA VAL A 116 -5.83 -12.25 -18.08
C VAL A 116 -7.13 -11.52 -18.38
N GLU A 117 -7.50 -10.50 -17.63
CA GLU A 117 -8.78 -9.79 -17.78
C GLU A 117 -8.68 -8.69 -18.85
N LYS A 118 -8.70 -9.11 -20.11
CA LYS A 118 -8.55 -8.22 -21.29
C LYS A 118 -9.86 -7.63 -21.81
N THR A 119 -11.00 -8.11 -21.31
CA THR A 119 -12.32 -7.71 -21.80
C THR A 119 -12.90 -6.54 -21.02
N SER A 120 -12.37 -6.26 -19.84
CA SER A 120 -12.77 -5.16 -18.99
C SER A 120 -12.25 -3.81 -19.49
N ASN A 121 -12.99 -2.73 -19.23
CA ASN A 121 -12.53 -1.36 -19.48
C ASN A 121 -11.58 -0.83 -18.37
N ALA A 122 -11.25 -1.65 -17.38
CA ALA A 122 -10.24 -1.34 -16.38
C ALA A 122 -8.84 -1.19 -17.03
N ASN A 123 -8.09 -0.18 -16.63
CA ASN A 123 -6.75 0.07 -17.16
C ASN A 123 -5.62 -0.06 -16.12
N THR A 124 -5.95 -0.46 -14.88
CA THR A 124 -4.95 -0.91 -13.90
C THR A 124 -4.52 -2.34 -14.21
N THR A 125 -3.33 -2.71 -13.76
CA THR A 125 -2.79 -4.06 -13.99
C THR A 125 -3.57 -5.13 -13.22
N ASP A 126 -3.73 -6.32 -13.81
CA ASP A 126 -4.21 -7.51 -13.11
C ASP A 126 -3.05 -8.39 -12.62
N THR A 127 -1.84 -8.11 -13.09
CA THR A 127 -0.61 -8.79 -12.71
C THR A 127 0.53 -7.79 -12.59
N GLN A 128 1.22 -7.80 -11.45
CA GLN A 128 2.39 -6.94 -11.26
C GLN A 128 3.38 -7.57 -10.28
N THR A 129 4.65 -7.56 -10.67
CA THR A 129 5.78 -7.81 -9.76
C THR A 129 6.66 -6.57 -9.74
N ALA A 130 7.00 -6.07 -8.56
CA ALA A 130 7.94 -4.98 -8.41
C ALA A 130 9.03 -5.33 -7.38
N THR A 131 10.21 -4.78 -7.58
CA THR A 131 11.34 -4.89 -6.67
C THR A 131 11.75 -3.51 -6.20
N PHE A 132 11.83 -3.35 -4.89
CA PHE A 132 12.37 -2.18 -4.21
C PHE A 132 13.72 -2.57 -3.61
N ASP A 133 14.78 -1.98 -4.12
CA ASP A 133 16.17 -2.27 -3.74
C ASP A 133 16.63 -1.29 -2.65
N PHE A 134 16.98 -1.82 -1.49
CA PHE A 134 17.52 -1.08 -0.35
C PHE A 134 19.00 -1.42 -0.09
N GLY A 135 19.74 -1.86 -1.12
CA GLY A 135 21.12 -2.31 -0.99
C GLY A 135 21.21 -3.75 -0.51
N ASP A 136 21.46 -3.98 0.77
CA ASP A 136 21.56 -5.33 1.33
C ASP A 136 20.21 -6.04 1.51
N LEU A 137 19.11 -5.36 1.25
CA LEU A 137 17.75 -5.88 1.36
C LEU A 137 16.96 -5.67 0.08
N GLN A 138 16.35 -6.73 -0.41
CA GLN A 138 15.39 -6.69 -1.50
C GLN A 138 13.97 -6.85 -0.97
N VAL A 139 13.09 -5.87 -1.23
CA VAL A 139 11.65 -5.99 -0.98
C VAL A 139 10.94 -6.23 -2.31
N VAL A 140 10.13 -7.28 -2.40
CA VAL A 140 9.43 -7.67 -3.63
C VAL A 140 7.93 -7.59 -3.42
N TRP A 141 7.25 -6.95 -4.34
CA TRP A 141 5.80 -6.94 -4.45
C TRP A 141 5.33 -7.95 -5.48
N ASN A 142 4.37 -8.79 -5.12
CA ASN A 142 3.69 -9.74 -5.99
C ASN A 142 2.18 -9.54 -5.93
N HIS A 143 1.58 -9.29 -7.09
CA HIS A 143 0.16 -9.10 -7.24
C HIS A 143 -0.40 -9.82 -8.46
N ARG A 144 -1.56 -10.42 -8.28
CA ARG A 144 -2.45 -10.90 -9.36
C ARG A 144 -3.88 -10.96 -8.86
N THR A 145 -4.84 -10.77 -9.78
CA THR A 145 -6.27 -10.78 -9.46
C THR A 145 -6.96 -12.10 -9.75
N TYR A 146 -6.21 -13.12 -10.14
CA TYR A 146 -6.71 -14.43 -10.57
C TYR A 146 -5.90 -15.56 -9.92
N GLY A 147 -6.48 -16.76 -9.94
CA GLY A 147 -5.91 -17.93 -9.27
C GLY A 147 -5.94 -17.82 -7.73
N GLU A 148 -5.51 -18.85 -7.07
CA GLU A 148 -5.47 -18.91 -5.61
C GLU A 148 -4.21 -18.26 -5.04
N SER A 149 -4.30 -17.80 -3.78
CA SER A 149 -3.13 -17.33 -3.03
C SER A 149 -2.12 -18.47 -2.84
N VAL A 150 -0.83 -18.11 -2.88
CA VAL A 150 0.26 -19.06 -2.54
C VAL A 150 0.13 -19.54 -1.09
N ASP A 151 -0.28 -18.64 -0.21
CA ASP A 151 -0.59 -18.93 1.17
C ASP A 151 -2.00 -18.37 1.48
N PRO A 152 -3.03 -19.23 1.57
CA PRO A 152 -4.40 -18.81 1.82
C PRO A 152 -4.61 -18.09 3.16
N GLU A 153 -3.76 -18.37 4.15
CA GLU A 153 -3.81 -17.69 5.45
C GLU A 153 -3.21 -16.28 5.41
N TYR A 154 -2.42 -16.00 4.38
CA TYR A 154 -1.70 -14.73 4.20
C TYR A 154 -1.92 -14.12 2.81
N PRO A 155 -3.17 -13.94 2.35
CA PRO A 155 -3.46 -13.44 0.99
C PRO A 155 -3.05 -12.00 0.76
N TRP A 156 -2.85 -11.24 1.82
CA TRP A 156 -2.30 -9.88 1.84
C TRP A 156 -1.37 -9.70 3.04
N SER A 157 -0.07 -9.75 2.79
CA SER A 157 0.94 -9.84 3.85
C SER A 157 2.32 -9.37 3.40
N ALA A 158 3.23 -9.30 4.37
CA ALA A 158 4.66 -9.25 4.15
C ALA A 158 5.33 -10.44 4.85
N ILE A 159 6.23 -11.13 4.14
CA ILE A 159 6.97 -12.28 4.65
C ILE A 159 8.46 -11.90 4.66
N PHE A 160 9.05 -11.90 5.85
CA PHE A 160 10.45 -11.55 6.08
C PHE A 160 11.27 -12.83 6.19
N TYR A 161 12.28 -12.96 5.34
CA TYR A 161 13.19 -14.09 5.32
C TYR A 161 14.55 -13.68 5.90
N GLY A 162 14.85 -14.21 7.08
CA GLY A 162 16.12 -14.04 7.75
C GLY A 162 16.88 -15.35 7.88
N ASP A 163 18.18 -15.28 8.15
CA ASP A 163 19.06 -16.45 8.32
C ASP A 163 18.79 -17.23 9.61
N LYS A 164 17.99 -16.69 10.54
CA LYS A 164 17.58 -17.36 11.79
C LYS A 164 16.08 -17.64 11.88
N GLY A 165 15.26 -17.19 10.93
CA GLY A 165 13.83 -17.44 10.98
C GLY A 165 13.05 -16.76 9.87
N THR A 166 11.75 -17.01 9.87
CA THR A 166 10.78 -16.38 8.95
C THR A 166 9.67 -15.75 9.76
N LEU A 167 9.33 -14.49 9.46
CA LEU A 167 8.18 -13.79 10.00
C LEU A 167 7.17 -13.55 8.88
N LYS A 168 5.94 -14.04 9.05
CA LYS A 168 4.78 -13.66 8.24
C LYS A 168 3.96 -12.64 9.00
N ALA A 169 3.66 -11.50 8.41
CA ALA A 169 2.91 -10.43 9.02
C ALA A 169 1.80 -9.92 8.10
N SER A 170 0.57 -9.89 8.59
CA SER A 170 -0.63 -9.46 7.86
C SER A 170 -1.49 -8.53 8.73
N VAL A 171 -2.60 -8.09 8.17
CA VAL A 171 -3.59 -7.31 8.92
C VAL A 171 -4.37 -8.16 9.94
N PHE A 172 -4.33 -9.49 9.79
CA PHE A 172 -5.11 -10.44 10.58
C PHE A 172 -4.31 -11.13 11.68
N LYS A 173 -2.99 -11.29 11.49
CA LYS A 173 -2.11 -11.98 12.44
C LYS A 173 -0.65 -11.86 12.05
N TYR A 174 0.25 -12.26 12.96
CA TYR A 174 1.62 -12.60 12.59
C TYR A 174 2.02 -13.97 13.09
N ASP A 175 2.92 -14.64 12.36
CA ASP A 175 3.56 -15.88 12.77
C ASP A 175 5.08 -15.77 12.57
N PHE A 176 5.85 -15.97 13.63
CA PHE A 176 7.30 -16.12 13.56
C PHE A 176 7.69 -17.57 13.77
N LYS A 177 8.46 -18.11 12.84
CA LYS A 177 9.02 -19.47 12.91
C LYS A 177 10.55 -19.38 12.90
N PRO A 178 11.24 -19.79 14.00
CA PRO A 178 12.70 -19.83 14.02
C PRO A 178 13.24 -20.97 13.15
N LEU A 179 14.43 -20.77 12.57
CA LEU A 179 15.22 -21.83 11.94
C LEU A 179 16.15 -22.44 12.99
N GLY A 180 16.34 -23.77 12.93
CA GLY A 180 17.28 -24.45 13.84
C GLY A 180 16.78 -24.64 15.27
N GLY A 181 15.53 -24.38 15.57
CA GLY A 181 14.92 -24.54 16.90
C GLY A 181 14.66 -23.21 17.62
N GLY A 182 13.92 -23.28 18.72
CA GLY A 182 13.48 -22.11 19.50
C GLY A 182 11.96 -21.96 19.52
N ALA A 183 11.47 -20.99 20.30
CA ALA A 183 10.03 -20.74 20.43
C ALA A 183 9.49 -19.97 19.22
N ALA A 184 8.46 -20.54 18.57
CA ALA A 184 7.64 -19.78 17.63
C ALA A 184 6.82 -18.72 18.37
N LEU A 185 6.48 -17.64 17.68
CA LEU A 185 5.61 -16.59 18.19
C LEU A 185 4.42 -16.41 17.26
N HIS A 186 3.28 -16.11 17.85
CA HIS A 186 2.03 -15.83 17.15
C HIS A 186 1.36 -14.62 17.82
N GLY A 187 0.67 -13.81 17.04
CA GLY A 187 -0.14 -12.73 17.56
C GLY A 187 -1.33 -12.42 16.66
N GLU A 188 -2.44 -12.11 17.30
CA GLU A 188 -3.72 -11.82 16.66
C GLU A 188 -4.15 -10.37 16.87
N PRO A 189 -5.17 -9.88 16.14
CA PRO A 189 -5.72 -8.55 16.35
C PRO A 189 -6.23 -8.35 17.77
N LEU A 190 -5.99 -7.17 18.31
CA LEU A 190 -6.55 -6.77 19.59
C LEU A 190 -8.01 -6.36 19.41
N PHE A 191 -8.91 -7.04 20.11
CA PHE A 191 -10.34 -6.67 20.21
C PHE A 191 -10.62 -6.01 21.56
N GLU A 192 -10.99 -4.73 21.55
CA GLU A 192 -11.22 -3.93 22.76
C GLU A 192 -12.72 -3.92 23.15
N TYR A 193 -13.40 -5.06 23.08
CA TYR A 193 -14.85 -5.17 23.25
C TYR A 193 -15.38 -4.79 24.66
N GLU A 194 -14.54 -4.80 25.68
CA GLU A 194 -14.92 -4.33 27.00
C GLU A 194 -15.03 -2.80 27.04
N LYS A 195 -14.16 -2.13 26.30
CA LYS A 195 -14.11 -0.67 26.21
C LYS A 195 -15.03 -0.12 25.13
N TYR A 196 -15.22 -0.86 24.05
CA TYR A 196 -16.01 -0.50 22.87
C TYR A 196 -16.95 -1.65 22.50
N PRO A 197 -18.02 -1.88 23.29
CA PRO A 197 -18.94 -2.99 23.08
C PRO A 197 -19.70 -2.91 21.75
N GLU A 198 -19.89 -1.70 21.20
CA GLU A 198 -20.49 -1.44 19.90
C GLU A 198 -19.74 -2.12 18.74
N ASP A 199 -18.45 -2.35 18.86
CA ASP A 199 -17.65 -3.04 17.82
C ASP A 199 -18.17 -4.45 17.50
N LYS A 200 -18.89 -5.07 18.44
CA LYS A 200 -19.49 -6.41 18.23
C LYS A 200 -20.62 -6.38 17.22
N THR A 201 -21.36 -5.30 17.19
CA THR A 201 -22.63 -5.16 16.45
C THR A 201 -22.56 -4.17 15.30
N GLU A 202 -21.53 -3.31 15.25
CA GLU A 202 -21.37 -2.31 14.18
C GLU A 202 -21.32 -3.01 12.83
N LYS A 203 -22.27 -2.62 11.96
CA LYS A 203 -22.35 -3.16 10.62
C LYS A 203 -21.21 -2.61 9.77
N ASP A 204 -20.65 -3.48 8.95
CA ASP A 204 -19.57 -3.15 8.01
C ASP A 204 -18.25 -2.70 8.68
N LEU A 205 -18.11 -2.80 10.01
CA LEU A 205 -16.85 -2.55 10.69
C LEU A 205 -15.86 -3.68 10.43
N GLU A 206 -14.67 -3.35 9.93
CA GLU A 206 -13.53 -4.24 9.88
C GLU A 206 -12.95 -4.43 11.30
N LYS A 207 -13.57 -5.32 12.08
CA LYS A 207 -13.31 -5.50 13.53
C LYS A 207 -11.82 -5.70 13.85
N HIS A 208 -11.10 -6.42 13.00
CA HIS A 208 -9.66 -6.66 13.14
C HIS A 208 -8.80 -5.40 12.97
N CYS A 209 -9.35 -4.33 12.39
CA CYS A 209 -8.69 -3.04 12.21
C CYS A 209 -9.12 -1.99 13.23
N ALA A 210 -10.16 -2.22 14.02
CA ALA A 210 -10.76 -1.21 14.87
C ALA A 210 -9.77 -0.61 15.89
N SER A 211 -9.03 -1.43 16.62
CA SER A 211 -7.99 -0.97 17.55
C SER A 211 -6.87 -0.20 16.84
N ALA A 212 -6.42 -0.69 15.70
CA ALA A 212 -5.37 -0.02 14.91
C ALA A 212 -5.78 1.38 14.48
N ILE A 213 -7.03 1.55 14.02
CA ILE A 213 -7.57 2.85 13.60
C ILE A 213 -7.65 3.82 14.79
N ARG A 214 -8.14 3.35 15.95
CA ARG A 214 -8.21 4.16 17.18
C ARG A 214 -6.83 4.59 17.66
N TRP A 215 -5.89 3.67 17.75
CA TRP A 215 -4.53 3.97 18.18
C TRP A 215 -3.83 4.93 17.23
N HIS A 216 -4.07 4.79 15.93
CA HIS A 216 -3.51 5.70 14.93
C HIS A 216 -4.08 7.11 15.06
N MET A 217 -5.39 7.25 15.27
CA MET A 217 -6.03 8.54 15.51
C MET A 217 -5.55 9.17 16.82
N GLN A 218 -5.40 8.37 17.89
CA GLN A 218 -4.86 8.86 19.17
C GLN A 218 -3.41 9.35 19.02
N ASP A 219 -2.57 8.65 18.26
CA ASP A 219 -1.20 9.08 17.96
C ASP A 219 -1.20 10.43 17.24
N PHE A 220 -2.04 10.60 16.23
CA PHE A 220 -2.19 11.86 15.51
C PHE A 220 -2.65 13.00 16.42
N LEU A 221 -3.66 12.78 17.25
CA LEU A 221 -4.16 13.80 18.20
C LEU A 221 -3.11 14.17 19.25
N LYS A 222 -2.33 13.21 19.74
CA LYS A 222 -1.19 13.48 20.64
C LYS A 222 -0.10 14.31 19.93
N ALA A 223 0.20 14.00 18.68
CA ALA A 223 1.16 14.77 17.89
C ALA A 223 0.70 16.23 17.69
N ILE A 224 -0.60 16.46 17.45
CA ILE A 224 -1.18 17.81 17.38
C ILE A 224 -0.99 18.55 18.71
N ALA A 225 -1.35 17.92 19.84
CA ALA A 225 -1.27 18.53 21.17
C ALA A 225 0.17 18.86 21.59
N SER A 226 1.13 17.99 21.28
CA SER A 226 2.54 18.16 21.62
C SER A 226 3.34 18.94 20.58
N ARG A 227 2.76 19.27 19.41
CA ARG A 227 3.47 19.74 18.23
C ARG A 227 4.62 18.82 17.79
N GLY A 228 4.45 17.52 18.09
CA GLY A 228 5.39 16.47 17.72
C GLY A 228 5.11 15.86 16.36
N ARG A 229 5.79 14.74 16.06
CA ARG A 229 5.60 13.96 14.83
C ARG A 229 4.76 12.71 15.12
N PRO A 230 3.68 12.45 14.38
CA PRO A 230 2.96 11.18 14.49
C PRO A 230 3.80 10.03 13.92
N VAL A 231 3.47 8.80 14.30
CA VAL A 231 4.20 7.59 13.85
C VAL A 231 4.20 7.42 12.32
N ALA A 232 3.19 7.96 11.65
CA ALA A 232 3.10 8.00 10.19
C ALA A 232 3.02 9.45 9.72
N ASP A 233 4.09 10.19 9.92
CA ASP A 233 4.20 11.58 9.46
C ASP A 233 4.22 11.68 7.92
N ILE A 234 4.12 12.92 7.43
CA ILE A 234 4.02 13.18 5.99
C ILE A 234 5.25 12.70 5.21
N GLU A 235 6.45 12.78 5.78
CA GLU A 235 7.67 12.30 5.14
C GLU A 235 7.61 10.78 4.92
N GLN A 236 7.23 10.03 5.96
CA GLN A 236 7.07 8.58 5.87
C GLN A 236 5.98 8.17 4.88
N GLY A 237 4.86 8.89 4.89
CA GLY A 237 3.78 8.71 3.91
C GLY A 237 4.24 8.99 2.48
N CYS A 238 5.00 10.06 2.28
CA CYS A 238 5.55 10.47 1.00
C CYS A 238 6.50 9.39 0.42
N ILE A 239 7.45 8.89 1.23
CA ILE A 239 8.39 7.85 0.78
C ILE A 239 7.64 6.58 0.33
N SER A 240 6.68 6.10 1.12
CA SER A 240 5.92 4.89 0.79
C SER A 240 5.04 5.08 -0.45
N SER A 241 4.43 6.26 -0.61
CA SER A 241 3.57 6.58 -1.77
C SER A 241 4.39 6.70 -3.05
N ILE A 242 5.47 7.48 -3.03
CA ILE A 242 6.32 7.68 -4.20
C ILE A 242 6.96 6.36 -4.64
N ALA A 243 7.45 5.54 -3.71
CA ALA A 243 7.99 4.22 -4.06
C ALA A 243 6.97 3.37 -4.83
N SER A 244 5.70 3.36 -4.38
CA SER A 244 4.61 2.64 -5.07
C SER A 244 4.29 3.25 -6.45
N ILE A 245 4.33 4.57 -6.58
CA ILE A 245 4.13 5.26 -7.87
C ILE A 245 5.28 4.95 -8.84
N LEU A 246 6.52 4.94 -8.36
CA LEU A 246 7.70 4.60 -9.16
C LEU A 246 7.66 3.16 -9.66
N ALA A 247 7.03 2.22 -8.92
CA ALA A 247 6.80 0.86 -9.41
C ALA A 247 5.86 0.85 -10.63
N ASN A 248 4.77 1.62 -10.62
CA ASN A 248 3.92 1.78 -11.81
C ASN A 248 4.68 2.42 -12.98
N LEU A 249 5.45 3.45 -12.68
CA LEU A 249 6.21 4.17 -13.70
C LEU A 249 7.29 3.29 -14.34
N SER A 250 8.02 2.52 -13.52
CA SER A 250 8.99 1.52 -14.00
C SER A 250 8.34 0.49 -14.93
N GLN A 251 7.15 0.01 -14.58
CA GLN A 251 6.40 -0.92 -15.44
C GLN A 251 5.97 -0.26 -16.75
N GLN A 252 5.42 0.95 -16.70
CA GLN A 252 4.96 1.70 -17.87
C GLN A 252 6.11 1.97 -18.85
N LEU A 253 7.28 2.32 -18.32
CA LEU A 253 8.48 2.64 -19.11
C LEU A 253 9.30 1.41 -19.50
N GLY A 254 9.02 0.23 -18.91
CA GLY A 254 9.74 -1.01 -19.19
C GLY A 254 11.20 -1.01 -18.72
N ARG A 255 11.55 -0.19 -17.75
CA ARG A 255 12.93 -0.06 -17.24
C ARG A 255 12.98 0.23 -15.74
N SER A 256 14.12 -0.08 -15.14
CA SER A 256 14.38 0.24 -13.72
C SER A 256 14.61 1.74 -13.55
N LEU A 257 14.15 2.28 -12.42
CA LEU A 257 14.28 3.68 -12.05
C LEU A 257 15.16 3.81 -10.80
N SER A 258 16.17 4.67 -10.84
CA SER A 258 16.98 5.05 -9.68
C SER A 258 16.50 6.40 -9.16
N TRP A 259 16.33 6.52 -7.83
CA TRP A 259 15.72 7.69 -7.19
C TRP A 259 16.74 8.56 -6.48
N ASP A 260 16.73 9.86 -6.75
CA ASP A 260 17.45 10.89 -5.99
C ASP A 260 16.49 11.52 -4.97
N ALA A 261 16.59 11.07 -3.72
CA ALA A 261 15.72 11.53 -2.63
C ALA A 261 15.93 13.02 -2.29
N ALA A 262 17.15 13.54 -2.48
CA ALA A 262 17.46 14.94 -2.17
C ALA A 262 16.86 15.91 -3.19
N LYS A 263 16.79 15.48 -4.44
CA LYS A 263 16.21 16.28 -5.53
C LYS A 263 14.75 15.95 -5.83
N GLY A 264 14.23 14.85 -5.28
CA GLY A 264 12.88 14.39 -5.57
C GLY A 264 12.66 14.02 -7.04
N GLN A 265 13.64 13.35 -7.68
CA GLN A 265 13.60 13.02 -9.10
C GLN A 265 14.22 11.66 -9.41
N VAL A 266 13.88 11.12 -10.58
CA VAL A 266 14.53 9.94 -11.16
C VAL A 266 15.86 10.36 -11.77
N ILE A 267 16.94 9.64 -11.44
CA ILE A 267 18.29 9.94 -11.89
C ILE A 267 18.45 9.64 -13.38
N GLY A 268 18.83 10.66 -14.16
CA GLY A 268 19.18 10.50 -15.57
C GLY A 268 18.03 10.07 -16.48
N ASP A 269 16.77 10.36 -16.11
CA ASP A 269 15.60 9.93 -16.87
C ASP A 269 14.55 11.06 -16.97
N ASP A 270 14.71 11.92 -17.98
CA ASP A 270 13.81 13.06 -18.21
C ASP A 270 12.38 12.63 -18.56
N GLU A 271 12.20 11.48 -19.22
CA GLU A 271 10.88 10.94 -19.55
C GLU A 271 10.15 10.53 -18.25
N ALA A 272 10.81 9.78 -17.38
CA ALA A 272 10.25 9.41 -16.08
C ALA A 272 9.92 10.66 -15.25
N ASN A 273 10.80 11.66 -15.23
CA ASN A 273 10.59 12.89 -14.47
C ASN A 273 9.38 13.69 -14.97
N ARG A 274 9.12 13.75 -16.27
CA ARG A 274 7.89 14.38 -16.81
C ARG A 274 6.63 13.66 -16.35
N LEU A 275 6.67 12.35 -16.16
CA LEU A 275 5.53 11.54 -15.75
C LEU A 275 5.27 11.53 -14.23
N LEU A 276 6.15 12.10 -13.42
CA LEU A 276 5.92 12.29 -12.00
C LEU A 276 4.77 13.25 -11.72
N ARG A 277 4.43 14.09 -12.69
CA ARG A 277 3.37 15.08 -12.59
C ARG A 277 2.22 14.71 -13.52
N ARG A 278 1.04 14.43 -12.95
CA ARG A 278 -0.17 14.19 -13.73
C ARG A 278 -0.72 15.51 -14.28
N PRO A 279 -1.15 15.55 -15.55
CA PRO A 279 -1.87 16.70 -16.07
C PRO A 279 -3.22 16.85 -15.35
N TYR A 280 -3.59 18.08 -15.00
CA TYR A 280 -4.88 18.40 -14.42
C TYR A 280 -5.87 18.86 -15.49
N ARG A 281 -7.12 18.40 -15.39
CA ARG A 281 -8.24 18.87 -16.20
C ARG A 281 -8.67 20.26 -15.72
N ALA A 282 -8.94 21.18 -16.64
CA ALA A 282 -9.52 22.47 -16.30
C ALA A 282 -10.91 22.30 -15.62
N PRO A 283 -11.29 23.13 -14.65
CA PRO A 283 -10.60 24.35 -14.21
C PRO A 283 -9.52 24.11 -13.11
N TRP A 284 -9.20 22.88 -12.82
CA TRP A 284 -8.26 22.52 -11.77
C TRP A 284 -6.83 22.93 -12.13
N VAL A 285 -6.12 23.53 -11.18
CA VAL A 285 -4.73 23.96 -11.33
C VAL A 285 -3.86 23.10 -10.44
N HIS A 286 -2.76 22.60 -11.00
CA HIS A 286 -1.78 21.83 -10.21
C HIS A 286 -1.11 22.78 -9.20
N PRO A 287 -1.11 22.43 -7.88
CA PRO A 287 -0.45 23.27 -6.89
C PRO A 287 1.07 23.31 -7.13
N GLU A 288 1.65 24.49 -7.06
CA GLU A 288 3.10 24.69 -7.15
C GLU A 288 3.66 24.97 -5.74
N PRO A 289 4.84 24.42 -5.39
CA PRO A 289 5.42 24.60 -4.05
C PRO A 289 5.58 26.07 -3.60
N ALA A 290 5.80 26.97 -4.54
CA ALA A 290 5.93 28.41 -4.26
C ALA A 290 4.59 29.13 -4.02
N GLN A 291 3.46 28.44 -4.17
CA GLN A 291 2.10 29.00 -4.03
C GLN A 291 1.36 28.51 -2.77
N VAL A 292 2.04 27.73 -1.92
CA VAL A 292 1.49 27.15 -0.69
C VAL A 292 2.05 27.88 0.53
#